data_5d99df14789cfc08b7fb2f688aded89d
#
_entry.id   5d99df14789cfc08b7fb2f688aded89d
#
_cell.length_a   1.000
_cell.length_b   1.000
_cell.length_c   1.000
_cell.angle_alpha   90.00
_cell.angle_beta   90.00
_cell.angle_gamma   90.00
#
_symmetry.space_group_name_H-M   'P 1'
#
loop_
_entity.id
_entity.type
_entity.pdbx_description
1 polymer ?
#
loop_
_entity_poly.entity_id
_entity_poly.type
_entity_poly.pdbx_seq_one_letter_code
_entity_poly.pdbx_strand_id
1 'polypeptide(L)'
;IMFERPSNGRKTASPGWYNTASFEQFANEEGVYAKTINGDAFSKEIKNLTIETIKKDLGKVDLVVYSLAAPRRTTPDGVTYRSVLKTTGEEFTNKNLNLKDNSIGMKSIPAATEEEVEATVKVMGGEDWKLWMQALKDADVLSEDASTVAYSYIGSELTYPIYFEGTIGAAKKHLHQTADEITKEVGVKALISVNKGLVTQASAAIPIVPLYMS
;
A
#
# COMPACT_ATOMS: atom_id res chain seq x y z
N ILE A 1 9.62 -4.76 4.94
CA ILE A 1 8.83 -4.27 6.08
C ILE A 1 7.43 -4.86 5.97
N MET A 2 6.88 -5.34 7.06
CA MET A 2 5.50 -5.82 7.17
C MET A 2 4.85 -5.30 8.45
N PHE A 3 3.53 -5.40 8.55
CA PHE A 3 2.79 -5.07 9.76
C PHE A 3 1.82 -6.19 10.10
N GLU A 4 2.35 -7.24 10.70
CA GLU A 4 1.64 -8.48 10.97
C GLU A 4 1.62 -8.81 12.46
N ARG A 5 0.55 -9.43 12.92
CA ARG A 5 0.40 -9.79 14.33
C ARG A 5 1.18 -11.07 14.64
N PRO A 6 2.16 -11.04 15.54
CA PRO A 6 2.84 -12.25 16.00
C PRO A 6 1.91 -13.12 16.86
N SER A 7 2.29 -14.36 17.10
CA SER A 7 1.60 -15.23 18.09
C SER A 7 1.80 -14.70 19.51
N ASN A 8 0.83 -14.95 20.37
CA ASN A 8 0.85 -14.45 21.74
C ASN A 8 0.39 -15.46 22.80
N GLY A 9 0.52 -16.74 22.55
CA GLY A 9 0.09 -17.81 23.47
C GLY A 9 -1.43 -18.05 23.53
N ARG A 10 -2.27 -17.06 23.15
CA ARG A 10 -3.73 -17.20 23.04
C ARG A 10 -4.21 -17.28 21.60
N LYS A 11 -3.49 -16.69 20.68
CA LYS A 11 -3.82 -16.66 19.24
C LYS A 11 -2.56 -16.95 18.43
N THR A 12 -2.73 -17.69 17.35
CA THR A 12 -1.67 -17.87 16.32
C THR A 12 -1.32 -16.54 15.67
N ALA A 13 -0.15 -16.45 15.07
CA ALA A 13 0.22 -15.30 14.25
C ALA A 13 -0.73 -15.15 13.05
N SER A 14 -0.73 -13.98 12.43
CA SER A 14 -1.44 -13.76 11.17
C SER A 14 -0.80 -14.57 10.02
N PRO A 15 -1.54 -14.93 8.97
CA PRO A 15 -0.99 -15.68 7.84
C PRO A 15 0.24 -15.01 7.20
N GLY A 16 0.24 -13.68 7.05
CA GLY A 16 1.35 -12.93 6.49
C GLY A 16 2.62 -13.06 7.34
N TRP A 17 2.51 -13.19 8.65
CA TRP A 17 3.65 -13.44 9.52
C TRP A 17 4.33 -14.78 9.20
N TYR A 18 3.55 -15.86 9.05
CA TYR A 18 4.09 -17.17 8.69
C TYR A 18 4.69 -17.18 7.29
N ASN A 19 4.03 -16.55 6.33
CA ASN A 19 4.56 -16.44 4.96
C ASN A 19 5.93 -15.75 4.95
N THR A 20 6.08 -14.68 5.72
CA THR A 20 7.35 -13.95 5.81
C THR A 20 8.43 -14.78 6.51
N ALA A 21 8.10 -15.49 7.58
CA ALA A 21 9.03 -16.39 8.26
C ALA A 21 9.53 -17.52 7.32
N SER A 22 8.62 -18.12 6.55
CA SER A 22 8.98 -19.12 5.55
C SER A 22 9.82 -18.53 4.43
N PHE A 23 9.55 -17.31 3.98
CA PHE A 23 10.35 -16.61 2.99
C PHE A 23 11.80 -16.39 3.48
N GLU A 24 11.98 -15.93 4.71
CA GLU A 24 13.33 -15.77 5.30
C GLU A 24 14.06 -17.11 5.41
N GLN A 25 13.35 -18.18 5.79
CA GLN A 25 13.94 -19.51 5.85
C GLN A 25 14.44 -19.97 4.48
N PHE A 26 13.61 -19.89 3.44
CA PHE A 26 14.01 -20.28 2.08
C PHE A 26 15.16 -19.43 1.55
N ALA A 27 15.15 -18.12 1.79
CA ALA A 27 16.24 -17.24 1.42
C ALA A 27 17.57 -17.67 2.09
N ASN A 28 17.52 -18.00 3.38
CA ASN A 28 18.68 -18.46 4.12
C ASN A 28 19.21 -19.82 3.60
N GLU A 29 18.32 -20.75 3.24
CA GLU A 29 18.68 -22.05 2.64
C GLU A 29 19.40 -21.86 1.29
N GLU A 30 19.03 -20.85 0.53
CA GLU A 30 19.66 -20.48 -0.75
C GLU A 30 20.86 -19.53 -0.59
N GLY A 31 21.23 -19.17 0.64
CA GLY A 31 22.35 -18.23 0.89
C GLY A 31 22.06 -16.79 0.47
N VAL A 32 20.79 -16.42 0.35
CA VAL A 32 20.34 -15.08 -0.02
C VAL A 32 19.95 -14.30 1.23
N TYR A 33 20.40 -13.04 1.31
CA TYR A 33 20.01 -12.17 2.42
C TYR A 33 18.50 -11.87 2.40
N ALA A 34 17.84 -12.14 3.50
CA ALA A 34 16.46 -11.70 3.75
C ALA A 34 16.29 -11.32 5.22
N LYS A 35 15.67 -10.18 5.46
CA LYS A 35 15.40 -9.69 6.81
C LYS A 35 14.10 -8.93 6.85
N THR A 36 13.27 -9.27 7.81
CA THR A 36 11.97 -8.63 8.02
C THR A 36 12.00 -7.66 9.18
N ILE A 37 11.40 -6.50 8.97
CA ILE A 37 11.09 -5.52 10.01
C ILE A 37 9.57 -5.50 10.17
N ASN A 38 9.08 -5.86 11.35
CA ASN A 38 7.65 -5.86 11.65
C ASN A 38 7.27 -4.58 12.40
N GLY A 39 6.49 -3.72 11.77
CA GLY A 39 6.02 -2.47 12.35
C GLY A 39 5.31 -1.57 11.35
N ASP A 40 4.77 -0.46 11.84
CA ASP A 40 4.08 0.53 11.02
C ASP A 40 5.07 1.28 10.13
N ALA A 41 5.06 0.97 8.84
CA ALA A 41 5.93 1.59 7.85
C ALA A 41 5.72 3.11 7.69
N PHE A 42 4.60 3.65 8.12
CA PHE A 42 4.36 5.10 8.13
C PHE A 42 5.10 5.80 9.28
N SER A 43 5.48 5.07 10.33
CA SER A 43 6.12 5.65 11.50
C SER A 43 7.58 6.04 11.25
N LYS A 44 8.02 7.10 11.90
CA LYS A 44 9.42 7.54 11.90
C LYS A 44 10.35 6.49 12.52
N GLU A 45 9.86 5.77 13.52
CA GLU A 45 10.61 4.71 14.21
C GLU A 45 11.00 3.60 13.22
N ILE A 46 10.04 3.09 12.45
CA ILE A 46 10.29 2.02 11.47
C ILE A 46 11.15 2.51 10.32
N LYS A 47 10.97 3.76 9.86
CA LYS A 47 11.85 4.37 8.85
C LYS A 47 13.31 4.38 9.34
N ASN A 48 13.56 4.87 10.54
CA ASN A 48 14.89 4.92 11.13
C ASN A 48 15.49 3.51 11.32
N LEU A 49 14.71 2.57 11.89
CA LEU A 49 15.16 1.19 12.06
C LEU A 49 15.54 0.53 10.73
N THR A 50 14.78 0.81 9.68
CA THR A 50 15.07 0.29 8.32
C THR A 50 16.37 0.89 7.79
N ILE A 51 16.55 2.18 7.91
CA ILE A 51 17.79 2.88 7.49
C ILE A 51 19.01 2.30 8.21
N GLU A 52 18.96 2.15 9.53
CA GLU A 52 20.03 1.58 10.31
C GLU A 52 20.31 0.11 9.92
N THR A 53 19.26 -0.65 9.62
CA THR A 53 19.41 -2.03 9.13
C THR A 53 20.11 -2.07 7.77
N ILE A 54 19.72 -1.20 6.83
CA ILE A 54 20.38 -1.11 5.51
C ILE A 54 21.84 -0.74 5.68
N LYS A 55 22.16 0.29 6.45
CA LYS A 55 23.55 0.72 6.72
C LYS A 55 24.40 -0.42 7.26
N LYS A 56 23.85 -1.17 8.21
CA LYS A 56 24.58 -2.24 8.88
C LYS A 56 24.79 -3.45 8.00
N ASP A 57 23.75 -3.88 7.31
CA ASP A 57 23.71 -5.21 6.68
C ASP A 57 24.04 -5.16 5.16
N LEU A 58 23.73 -4.05 4.47
CA LEU A 58 23.82 -3.91 3.01
C LEU A 58 24.69 -2.74 2.55
N GLY A 59 24.83 -1.71 3.37
CA GLY A 59 25.42 -0.44 2.99
C GLY A 59 24.46 0.42 2.15
N LYS A 60 24.15 0.01 0.94
CA LYS A 60 23.23 0.70 0.01
C LYS A 60 22.25 -0.27 -0.63
N VAL A 61 21.16 0.26 -1.16
CA VAL A 61 20.14 -0.47 -1.92
C VAL A 61 19.93 0.15 -3.29
N ASP A 62 19.63 -0.69 -4.29
CA ASP A 62 19.47 -0.29 -5.69
C ASP A 62 18.01 -0.13 -6.08
N LEU A 63 17.11 -0.79 -5.37
CA LEU A 63 15.67 -0.76 -5.65
C LEU A 63 14.85 -0.64 -4.37
N VAL A 64 13.93 0.33 -4.37
CA VAL A 64 12.92 0.48 -3.32
C VAL A 64 11.54 0.19 -3.90
N VAL A 65 10.89 -0.87 -3.42
CA VAL A 65 9.51 -1.18 -3.79
C VAL A 65 8.55 -0.62 -2.75
N TYR A 66 7.72 0.33 -3.16
CA TYR A 66 6.67 0.90 -2.32
C TYR A 66 5.34 0.20 -2.60
N SER A 67 4.96 -0.69 -1.70
CA SER A 67 3.73 -1.49 -1.79
C SER A 67 3.00 -1.44 -0.46
N LEU A 68 2.54 -0.24 -0.09
CA LEU A 68 1.79 -0.01 1.14
C LEU A 68 0.33 0.27 0.83
N ALA A 69 -0.56 -0.46 1.48
CA ALA A 69 -1.99 -0.21 1.50
C ALA A 69 -2.49 -0.40 2.92
N ALA A 70 -3.19 0.59 3.44
CA ALA A 70 -3.71 0.57 4.80
C ALA A 70 -5.07 1.27 4.88
N PRO A 71 -5.93 0.90 5.83
CA PRO A 71 -7.18 1.61 6.06
C PRO A 71 -6.98 2.94 6.79
N ARG A 72 -5.80 3.18 7.35
CA ARG A 72 -5.45 4.40 8.09
C ARG A 72 -3.95 4.68 8.06
N ARG A 73 -3.60 5.94 8.23
CA ARG A 73 -2.23 6.41 8.40
C ARG A 73 -2.21 7.54 9.43
N THR A 74 -1.23 7.53 10.32
CA THR A 74 -0.89 8.69 11.14
C THR A 74 0.29 9.41 10.49
N THR A 75 0.10 10.68 10.15
CA THR A 75 1.10 11.54 9.53
C THR A 75 2.13 12.02 10.57
N PRO A 76 3.30 12.56 10.15
CA PRO A 76 4.35 12.99 11.07
C PRO A 76 3.92 14.07 12.08
N ASP A 77 2.89 14.85 11.78
CA ASP A 77 2.28 15.85 12.66
C ASP A 77 1.28 15.26 13.68
N GLY A 78 1.10 13.93 13.67
CA GLY A 78 0.24 13.21 14.61
C GLY A 78 -1.23 13.10 14.21
N VAL A 79 -1.62 13.60 13.04
CA VAL A 79 -3.00 13.49 12.56
C VAL A 79 -3.23 12.11 11.96
N THR A 80 -4.33 11.44 12.35
CA THR A 80 -4.71 10.13 11.81
C THR A 80 -5.81 10.27 10.77
N TYR A 81 -5.50 9.89 9.54
CA TYR A 81 -6.43 9.83 8.42
C TYR A 81 -6.93 8.41 8.18
N ARG A 82 -8.14 8.29 7.64
CA ARG A 82 -8.74 7.00 7.25
C ARG A 82 -9.12 7.03 5.77
N SER A 83 -8.73 5.99 5.05
CA SER A 83 -9.15 5.82 3.66
C SER A 83 -10.55 5.22 3.58
N VAL A 84 -11.29 5.62 2.56
CA VAL A 84 -12.57 5.05 2.19
C VAL A 84 -12.57 4.65 0.73
N LEU A 85 -13.43 3.71 0.37
CA LEU A 85 -13.68 3.30 -1.00
C LEU A 85 -15.08 3.74 -1.40
N LYS A 86 -15.18 4.91 -2.00
CA LYS A 86 -16.43 5.56 -2.40
C LYS A 86 -16.28 6.24 -3.76
N THR A 87 -17.40 6.53 -4.39
CA THR A 87 -17.45 7.40 -5.58
C THR A 87 -17.12 8.85 -5.23
N THR A 88 -16.73 9.66 -6.20
CA THR A 88 -16.47 11.10 -6.03
C THR A 88 -17.52 11.99 -6.71
N GLY A 89 -18.61 11.42 -7.14
CA GLY A 89 -19.70 12.15 -7.80
C GLY A 89 -21.05 11.76 -7.22
N GLU A 90 -21.77 10.89 -7.89
CA GLU A 90 -23.07 10.40 -7.47
C GLU A 90 -22.97 9.05 -6.76
N GLU A 91 -24.05 8.66 -6.06
CA GLU A 91 -24.15 7.32 -5.48
C GLU A 91 -24.06 6.26 -6.59
N PHE A 92 -23.25 5.22 -6.35
CA PHE A 92 -23.12 4.09 -7.25
C PHE A 92 -23.89 2.89 -6.72
N THR A 93 -24.79 2.35 -7.53
CA THR A 93 -25.56 1.15 -7.20
C THR A 93 -25.33 0.07 -8.25
N ASN A 94 -24.95 -1.12 -7.81
CA ASN A 94 -24.75 -2.27 -8.70
C ASN A 94 -25.07 -3.59 -7.99
N LYS A 95 -25.10 -4.67 -8.77
CA LYS A 95 -25.20 -6.03 -8.25
C LYS A 95 -24.00 -6.33 -7.35
N ASN A 96 -24.24 -7.11 -6.31
CA ASN A 96 -23.24 -7.54 -5.36
C ASN A 96 -23.42 -9.01 -5.02
N LEU A 97 -22.37 -9.80 -5.20
CA LEU A 97 -22.36 -11.21 -4.81
C LEU A 97 -22.03 -11.32 -3.32
N ASN A 98 -22.92 -11.95 -2.55
CA ASN A 98 -22.63 -12.34 -1.17
C ASN A 98 -21.84 -13.66 -1.14
N LEU A 99 -20.57 -13.59 -0.83
CA LEU A 99 -19.66 -14.75 -0.80
C LEU A 99 -19.98 -15.79 0.29
N LYS A 100 -20.89 -15.48 1.23
CA LYS A 100 -21.25 -16.41 2.31
C LYS A 100 -22.32 -17.42 1.89
N ASP A 101 -23.25 -16.99 1.06
CA ASP A 101 -24.42 -17.77 0.64
C ASP A 101 -24.64 -17.80 -0.87
N ASN A 102 -23.73 -17.16 -1.62
CA ASN A 102 -23.80 -17.01 -3.09
C ASN A 102 -25.06 -16.31 -3.60
N SER A 103 -25.73 -15.53 -2.75
CA SER A 103 -26.87 -14.72 -3.18
C SER A 103 -26.42 -13.45 -3.90
N ILE A 104 -27.24 -12.99 -4.84
CA ILE A 104 -27.02 -11.73 -5.55
C ILE A 104 -28.04 -10.70 -5.03
N GLY A 105 -27.55 -9.56 -4.59
CA GLY A 105 -28.35 -8.42 -4.17
C GLY A 105 -27.90 -7.12 -4.84
N MET A 106 -28.59 -6.02 -4.57
CA MET A 106 -28.14 -4.69 -4.96
C MET A 106 -27.39 -4.05 -3.80
N LYS A 107 -26.30 -3.36 -4.11
CA LYS A 107 -25.53 -2.60 -3.12
C LYS A 107 -25.30 -1.19 -3.62
N SER A 108 -25.64 -0.21 -2.79
CA SER A 108 -25.35 1.20 -3.03
C SER A 108 -24.12 1.64 -2.23
N ILE A 109 -23.32 2.48 -2.86
CA ILE A 109 -22.14 3.12 -2.26
C ILE A 109 -22.33 4.62 -2.41
N PRO A 110 -22.49 5.36 -1.29
CA PRO A 110 -22.69 6.81 -1.34
C PRO A 110 -21.43 7.52 -1.85
N ALA A 111 -21.63 8.71 -2.40
CA ALA A 111 -20.53 9.59 -2.74
C ALA A 111 -19.70 9.96 -1.51
N ALA A 112 -18.42 10.15 -1.70
CA ALA A 112 -17.51 10.64 -0.67
C ALA A 112 -17.68 12.15 -0.47
N THR A 113 -17.45 12.61 0.76
CA THR A 113 -17.24 14.03 1.01
C THR A 113 -15.84 14.46 0.56
N GLU A 114 -15.60 15.77 0.44
CA GLU A 114 -14.28 16.29 0.11
C GLU A 114 -13.22 15.86 1.14
N GLU A 115 -13.58 15.87 2.42
CA GLU A 115 -12.71 15.44 3.52
C GLU A 115 -12.37 13.94 3.43
N GLU A 116 -13.31 13.11 3.01
CA GLU A 116 -13.07 11.68 2.80
C GLU A 116 -12.13 11.42 1.60
N VAL A 117 -12.25 12.21 0.53
CA VAL A 117 -11.34 12.18 -0.60
C VAL A 117 -9.94 12.57 -0.16
N GLU A 118 -9.79 13.72 0.53
CA GLU A 118 -8.52 14.20 1.04
C GLU A 118 -7.88 13.20 2.01
N ALA A 119 -8.63 12.67 2.96
CA ALA A 119 -8.15 11.67 3.90
C ALA A 119 -7.66 10.39 3.17
N THR A 120 -8.36 9.97 2.12
CA THR A 120 -7.94 8.83 1.32
C THR A 120 -6.63 9.11 0.56
N VAL A 121 -6.47 10.32 0.01
CA VAL A 121 -5.22 10.76 -0.62
C VAL A 121 -4.08 10.79 0.42
N LYS A 122 -4.31 11.27 1.63
CA LYS A 122 -3.31 11.26 2.73
C LYS A 122 -2.85 9.85 3.10
N VAL A 123 -3.76 8.87 3.06
CA VAL A 123 -3.43 7.46 3.40
C VAL A 123 -2.77 6.72 2.24
N MET A 124 -3.32 6.83 1.04
CA MET A 124 -3.00 5.96 -0.10
C MET A 124 -2.37 6.68 -1.29
N GLY A 125 -2.16 7.98 -1.20
CA GLY A 125 -1.42 8.76 -2.19
C GLY A 125 0.10 8.59 -2.04
N GLY A 126 0.85 9.46 -2.69
CA GLY A 126 2.31 9.36 -2.77
C GLY A 126 3.10 10.04 -1.64
N GLU A 127 2.44 10.79 -0.74
CA GLU A 127 3.15 11.60 0.26
C GLU A 127 4.13 10.78 1.09
N ASP A 128 3.72 9.64 1.63
CA ASP A 128 4.60 8.79 2.43
C ASP A 128 5.72 8.14 1.59
N TRP A 129 5.44 7.81 0.34
CA TRP A 129 6.47 7.32 -0.58
C TRP A 129 7.58 8.35 -0.77
N LYS A 130 7.23 9.63 -0.97
CA LYS A 130 8.22 10.72 -1.05
C LYS A 130 9.00 10.88 0.25
N LEU A 131 8.33 10.78 1.40
CA LEU A 131 9.00 10.82 2.71
C LEU A 131 10.00 9.66 2.89
N TRP A 132 9.65 8.46 2.44
CA TRP A 132 10.59 7.33 2.43
C TRP A 132 11.80 7.62 1.56
N MET A 133 11.59 8.06 0.32
CA MET A 133 12.68 8.31 -0.62
C MET A 133 13.60 9.41 -0.14
N GLN A 134 13.04 10.49 0.43
CA GLN A 134 13.83 11.56 1.04
C GLN A 134 14.65 11.04 2.21
N ALA A 135 14.05 10.29 3.14
CA ALA A 135 14.76 9.76 4.29
C ALA A 135 15.91 8.80 3.91
N LEU A 136 15.70 7.94 2.92
CA LEU A 136 16.74 7.04 2.40
C LEU A 136 17.87 7.81 1.69
N LYS A 137 17.54 8.86 0.94
CA LYS A 137 18.51 9.73 0.27
C LYS A 137 19.35 10.50 1.28
N ASP A 138 18.71 11.13 2.27
CA ASP A 138 19.38 11.91 3.32
C ASP A 138 20.33 11.05 4.17
N ALA A 139 19.98 9.78 4.33
CA ALA A 139 20.79 8.80 5.05
C ALA A 139 21.96 8.21 4.24
N ASP A 140 22.07 8.55 2.95
CA ASP A 140 23.05 8.02 1.99
C ASP A 140 23.05 6.48 1.89
N VAL A 141 21.86 5.88 1.88
CA VAL A 141 21.67 4.42 1.75
C VAL A 141 21.12 3.97 0.39
N LEU A 142 21.04 4.90 -0.57
CA LEU A 142 20.70 4.59 -1.96
C LEU A 142 21.96 4.53 -2.81
N SER A 143 22.05 3.56 -3.73
CA SER A 143 23.12 3.53 -4.74
C SER A 143 22.95 4.70 -5.73
N GLU A 144 23.98 4.99 -6.52
CA GLU A 144 23.98 6.11 -7.49
C GLU A 144 22.85 5.97 -8.51
N ASP A 145 22.64 4.74 -9.01
CA ASP A 145 21.60 4.42 -10.00
C ASP A 145 20.32 3.85 -9.38
N ALA A 146 20.10 4.06 -8.08
CA ALA A 146 18.93 3.55 -7.40
C ALA A 146 17.63 4.00 -8.07
N SER A 147 16.65 3.13 -8.07
CA SER A 147 15.30 3.41 -8.54
C SER A 147 14.25 3.01 -7.51
N THR A 148 13.05 3.57 -7.66
CA THR A 148 11.92 3.20 -6.81
C THR A 148 10.69 2.91 -7.66
N VAL A 149 9.88 1.95 -7.23
CA VAL A 149 8.63 1.59 -7.90
C VAL A 149 7.49 1.52 -6.90
N ALA A 150 6.41 2.22 -7.17
CA ALA A 150 5.16 2.07 -6.43
C ALA A 150 4.19 1.15 -7.19
N TYR A 151 3.55 0.22 -6.47
CA TYR A 151 2.53 -0.64 -7.06
C TYR A 151 1.20 0.07 -7.12
N SER A 152 0.53 -0.07 -8.25
CA SER A 152 -0.76 0.54 -8.55
C SER A 152 -1.70 -0.45 -9.23
N TYR A 153 -2.97 -0.09 -9.26
CA TYR A 153 -4.04 -0.82 -9.93
C TYR A 153 -5.07 0.18 -10.44
N ILE A 154 -5.66 -0.05 -11.61
CA ILE A 154 -6.66 0.83 -12.22
C ILE A 154 -8.06 0.21 -12.17
N GLY A 155 -8.17 -1.08 -12.36
CA GLY A 155 -9.43 -1.79 -12.51
C GLY A 155 -9.92 -1.86 -13.95
N SER A 156 -11.07 -2.52 -14.15
CA SER A 156 -11.79 -2.55 -15.42
C SER A 156 -12.77 -1.39 -15.49
N GLU A 157 -13.25 -1.06 -16.70
CA GLU A 157 -14.26 0.00 -16.91
C GLU A 157 -15.52 -0.20 -16.07
N LEU A 158 -15.91 -1.44 -15.80
CA LEU A 158 -17.05 -1.77 -14.92
C LEU A 158 -16.89 -1.22 -13.49
N THR A 159 -15.68 -0.98 -13.05
CA THR A 159 -15.36 -0.54 -11.69
C THR A 159 -14.90 0.91 -11.63
N TYR A 160 -14.78 1.59 -12.76
CA TYR A 160 -14.32 2.98 -12.81
C TYR A 160 -15.07 3.91 -11.87
N PRO A 161 -16.41 3.91 -11.78
CA PRO A 161 -17.13 4.84 -10.91
C PRO A 161 -16.74 4.77 -9.44
N ILE A 162 -16.38 3.56 -8.95
CA ILE A 162 -16.05 3.33 -7.54
C ILE A 162 -14.54 3.19 -7.28
N TYR A 163 -13.74 3.02 -8.31
CA TYR A 163 -12.30 2.82 -8.16
C TYR A 163 -11.51 3.93 -8.86
N PHE A 164 -11.43 3.92 -10.19
CA PHE A 164 -10.61 4.88 -10.97
C PHE A 164 -11.13 6.32 -10.86
N GLU A 165 -12.44 6.51 -10.88
CA GLU A 165 -13.11 7.81 -10.72
C GLU A 165 -13.51 8.09 -9.26
N GLY A 166 -13.20 7.17 -8.34
CA GLY A 166 -13.51 7.28 -6.92
C GLY A 166 -12.36 7.83 -6.09
N THR A 167 -12.50 7.69 -4.78
CA THR A 167 -11.50 8.16 -3.79
C THR A 167 -10.13 7.53 -3.99
N ILE A 168 -10.07 6.25 -4.37
CA ILE A 168 -8.81 5.57 -4.68
C ILE A 168 -8.17 6.13 -5.95
N GLY A 169 -8.97 6.46 -6.96
CA GLY A 169 -8.47 7.10 -8.18
C GLY A 169 -7.83 8.46 -7.90
N ALA A 170 -8.41 9.26 -7.00
CA ALA A 170 -7.80 10.51 -6.55
C ALA A 170 -6.44 10.26 -5.88
N ALA A 171 -6.35 9.26 -5.00
CA ALA A 171 -5.08 8.85 -4.38
C ALA A 171 -4.06 8.36 -5.42
N LYS A 172 -4.49 7.63 -6.45
CA LYS A 172 -3.61 7.17 -7.53
C LYS A 172 -3.11 8.32 -8.41
N LYS A 173 -3.94 9.32 -8.70
CA LYS A 173 -3.49 10.55 -9.38
C LYS A 173 -2.39 11.25 -8.59
N HIS A 174 -2.58 11.42 -7.29
CA HIS A 174 -1.55 11.97 -6.41
C HIS A 174 -0.28 11.11 -6.40
N LEU A 175 -0.40 9.77 -6.40
CA LEU A 175 0.75 8.87 -6.48
C LEU A 175 1.56 9.11 -7.78
N HIS A 176 0.89 9.30 -8.93
CA HIS A 176 1.54 9.59 -10.20
C HIS A 176 2.28 10.95 -10.17
N GLN A 177 1.65 12.00 -9.64
CA GLN A 177 2.30 13.30 -9.46
C GLN A 177 3.54 13.19 -8.56
N THR A 178 3.43 12.40 -7.49
CA THR A 178 4.55 12.17 -6.57
C THR A 178 5.72 11.44 -7.23
N ALA A 179 5.49 10.54 -8.18
CA ALA A 179 6.58 9.90 -8.94
C ALA A 179 7.43 10.95 -9.68
N ASP A 180 6.77 11.92 -10.32
CA ASP A 180 7.46 13.04 -10.99
C ASP A 180 8.22 13.90 -9.99
N GLU A 181 7.62 14.19 -8.83
CA GLU A 181 8.27 14.96 -7.76
C GLU A 181 9.50 14.23 -7.21
N ILE A 182 9.40 12.95 -6.90
CA ILE A 182 10.54 12.15 -6.44
C ILE A 182 11.67 12.21 -7.47
N THR A 183 11.36 12.04 -8.73
CA THR A 183 12.37 12.08 -9.79
C THR A 183 13.04 13.44 -9.90
N LYS A 184 12.26 14.53 -9.81
CA LYS A 184 12.78 15.90 -9.98
C LYS A 184 13.47 16.45 -8.73
N GLU A 185 12.91 16.21 -7.55
CA GLU A 185 13.31 16.86 -6.31
C GLU A 185 14.25 15.99 -5.46
N VAL A 186 14.01 14.67 -5.41
CA VAL A 186 14.88 13.74 -4.68
C VAL A 186 16.01 13.20 -5.55
N GLY A 187 15.84 13.26 -6.88
CA GLY A 187 16.85 12.81 -7.84
C GLY A 187 16.96 11.29 -7.92
N VAL A 188 15.87 10.57 -7.65
CA VAL A 188 15.77 9.10 -7.75
C VAL A 188 14.73 8.76 -8.81
N LYS A 189 15.06 7.90 -9.76
CA LYS A 189 14.13 7.45 -10.80
C LYS A 189 12.93 6.74 -10.16
N ALA A 190 11.74 7.35 -10.24
CA ALA A 190 10.51 6.83 -9.68
C ALA A 190 9.57 6.32 -10.78
N LEU A 191 9.07 5.12 -10.61
CA LEU A 191 8.22 4.41 -11.55
C LEU A 191 6.92 3.96 -10.87
N ILE A 192 5.86 3.81 -11.64
CA ILE A 192 4.62 3.21 -11.18
C ILE A 192 4.35 1.95 -11.99
N SER A 193 4.21 0.83 -11.29
CA SER A 193 3.83 -0.44 -11.88
C SER A 193 2.32 -0.66 -11.74
N VAL A 194 1.60 -0.53 -12.84
CA VAL A 194 0.16 -0.85 -12.88
C VAL A 194 0.01 -2.34 -13.07
N ASN A 195 -0.37 -3.02 -12.00
CA ASN A 195 -0.44 -4.47 -11.95
C ASN A 195 -1.86 -4.97 -12.23
N LYS A 196 -2.00 -6.24 -12.65
CA LYS A 196 -3.29 -6.92 -12.68
C LYS A 196 -3.76 -7.21 -11.26
N GLY A 197 -5.08 -7.06 -11.04
CA GLY A 197 -5.71 -7.52 -9.81
C GLY A 197 -5.74 -9.05 -9.76
N LEU A 198 -5.36 -9.59 -8.59
CA LEU A 198 -5.53 -11.00 -8.26
C LEU A 198 -6.60 -11.13 -7.18
N VAL A 199 -7.63 -11.91 -7.46
CA VAL A 199 -8.62 -12.28 -6.44
C VAL A 199 -8.07 -13.47 -5.66
N THR A 200 -7.80 -13.23 -4.39
CA THR A 200 -7.29 -14.25 -3.47
C THR A 200 -8.20 -14.34 -2.24
N GLN A 201 -7.94 -15.27 -1.36
CA GLN A 201 -8.67 -15.35 -0.08
C GLN A 201 -8.54 -14.04 0.74
N ALA A 202 -7.41 -13.36 0.67
CA ALA A 202 -7.20 -12.06 1.31
C ALA A 202 -8.10 -10.96 0.73
N SER A 203 -8.51 -11.08 -0.52
CA SER A 203 -9.41 -10.13 -1.19
C SER A 203 -10.80 -10.09 -0.57
N ALA A 204 -11.24 -11.15 0.13
CA ALA A 204 -12.51 -11.18 0.86
C ALA A 204 -12.60 -10.12 1.97
N ALA A 205 -11.47 -9.61 2.44
CA ALA A 205 -11.43 -8.50 3.41
C ALA A 205 -11.73 -7.13 2.77
N ILE A 206 -11.72 -7.02 1.44
CA ILE A 206 -12.00 -5.79 0.71
C ILE A 206 -13.50 -5.74 0.40
N PRO A 207 -14.26 -4.79 0.97
CA PRO A 207 -15.74 -4.80 0.89
C PRO A 207 -16.32 -4.75 -0.53
N ILE A 208 -15.52 -4.35 -1.51
CA ILE A 208 -15.96 -4.10 -2.88
C ILE A 208 -15.61 -5.24 -3.84
N VAL A 209 -14.78 -6.19 -3.43
CA VAL A 209 -14.43 -7.35 -4.29
C VAL A 209 -15.66 -8.09 -4.80
N PRO A 210 -16.73 -8.28 -4.01
CA PRO A 210 -17.95 -8.88 -4.51
C PRO A 210 -18.63 -8.14 -5.67
N LEU A 211 -18.39 -6.84 -5.82
CA LEU A 211 -18.87 -6.05 -6.97
C LEU A 211 -18.07 -6.32 -8.25
N TYR A 212 -16.84 -6.79 -8.13
CA TYR A 212 -16.02 -7.19 -9.29
C TYR A 212 -16.36 -8.59 -9.80
N MET A 213 -17.05 -9.39 -9.00
CA MET A 213 -17.36 -10.78 -9.28
C MET A 213 -18.79 -10.97 -9.80
N SER A 214 -19.62 -9.94 -9.73
CA SER A 214 -21.01 -9.93 -10.20
C SER A 214 -21.14 -9.26 -11.56
#